data_b69d22f44eebf7f1f62bc9fbd308673d
#
_entry.id   b69d22f44eebf7f1f62bc9fbd308673d
#
_cell.length_a   1.000
_cell.length_b   1.000
_cell.length_c   1.000
_cell.angle_alpha   90.00
_cell.angle_beta   90.00
_cell.angle_gamma   90.00
#
_symmetry.space_group_name_H-M   'P 1'
#
loop_
_entity.id
_entity.type
_entity.pdbx_description
1 polymer ?
#
loop_
_entity_poly.entity_id
_entity_poly.type
_entity_poly.pdbx_seq_one_letter_code
_entity_poly.pdbx_strand_id
1 'polypeptide(L)'
;MSKILTFGVYDYFHLGHLRLFKQCKKYADYLVVAVQDGNYIKKYKPDAVVMYTTEERVEMLEALRIVDKVLVYETVSPEFL
;
A
#
# COMPACT_ATOMS: atom_id res chain seq x y z
N MET A 1 8.66 18.28 9.87
CA MET A 1 8.57 16.89 9.38
C MET A 1 7.59 16.80 8.23
N SER A 2 7.99 16.17 7.13
CA SER A 2 7.13 16.00 5.96
C SER A 2 6.63 14.57 5.86
N LYS A 3 5.43 14.40 5.30
CA LYS A 3 4.82 13.10 5.10
C LYS A 3 4.51 12.90 3.63
N ILE A 4 4.60 11.67 3.16
CA ILE A 4 4.19 11.28 1.83
C ILE A 4 3.30 10.04 1.92
N LEU A 5 2.24 10.04 1.13
CA LEU A 5 1.30 8.93 1.05
C LEU A 5 1.43 8.27 -0.32
N THR A 6 1.61 6.97 -0.32
CA THR A 6 1.50 6.17 -1.54
C THR A 6 0.46 5.08 -1.30
N PHE A 7 -0.23 4.66 -2.36
CA PHE A 7 -1.32 3.70 -2.24
C PHE A 7 -1.31 2.73 -3.40
N GLY A 8 -1.82 1.54 -3.17
CA GLY A 8 -1.86 0.48 -4.17
C GLY A 8 -2.37 -0.83 -3.60
N VAL A 9 -2.36 -1.85 -4.42
CA VAL A 9 -2.80 -3.20 -4.02
C VAL A 9 -1.70 -3.94 -3.28
N TYR A 10 -0.47 -3.88 -3.78
CA TYR A 10 0.72 -4.53 -3.21
C TYR A 10 0.56 -6.03 -2.99
N ASP A 11 -0.13 -6.71 -3.90
CA ASP A 11 -0.37 -8.15 -3.78
C ASP A 11 0.91 -8.95 -3.99
N TYR A 12 1.65 -8.65 -5.05
CA TYR A 12 2.96 -9.26 -5.30
C TYR A 12 4.03 -8.20 -5.05
N PHE A 13 4.39 -8.04 -3.78
CA PHE A 13 5.43 -7.07 -3.42
C PHE A 13 6.75 -7.48 -4.06
N HIS A 14 7.39 -6.55 -4.74
CA HIS A 14 8.64 -6.81 -5.45
C HIS A 14 9.59 -5.61 -5.35
N LEU A 15 10.78 -5.78 -5.95
CA LEU A 15 11.84 -4.78 -5.89
C LEU A 15 11.39 -3.40 -6.40
N GLY A 16 10.53 -3.36 -7.41
CA GLY A 16 9.99 -2.11 -7.93
C GLY A 16 9.24 -1.31 -6.88
N HIS A 17 8.44 -2.00 -6.05
CA HIS A 17 7.73 -1.36 -4.94
C HIS A 17 8.72 -0.81 -3.91
N LEU A 18 9.75 -1.58 -3.57
CA LEU A 18 10.76 -1.14 -2.61
C LEU A 18 11.50 0.09 -3.12
N ARG A 19 11.84 0.12 -4.41
CA ARG A 19 12.50 1.28 -5.02
C ARG A 19 11.60 2.51 -5.00
N LEU A 20 10.31 2.33 -5.23
CA LEU A 20 9.32 3.41 -5.11
C LEU A 20 9.34 3.99 -3.69
N PHE A 21 9.32 3.12 -2.67
CA PHE A 21 9.33 3.57 -1.28
C PHE A 21 10.62 4.33 -0.95
N LYS A 22 11.76 3.85 -1.44
CA LYS A 22 13.03 4.55 -1.26
C LYS A 22 13.01 5.93 -1.92
N GLN A 23 12.39 6.02 -3.10
CA GLN A 23 12.21 7.30 -3.79
C GLN A 23 11.37 8.26 -2.95
N CYS A 24 10.26 7.76 -2.40
CA CYS A 24 9.39 8.56 -1.53
C CYS A 24 10.15 9.13 -0.32
N LYS A 25 11.01 8.33 0.29
CA LYS A 25 11.80 8.76 1.46
C LYS A 25 12.85 9.81 1.14
N LYS A 26 13.17 10.01 -0.12
CA LYS A 26 14.04 11.12 -0.54
C LYS A 26 13.33 12.46 -0.47
N TYR A 27 12.00 12.45 -0.57
CA TYR A 27 11.19 13.67 -0.60
C TYR A 27 10.47 13.95 0.71
N ALA A 28 10.37 12.95 1.59
CA ALA A 28 9.66 13.10 2.85
C ALA A 28 10.29 12.24 3.94
N ASP A 29 10.16 12.67 5.18
CA ASP A 29 10.73 11.96 6.33
C ASP A 29 9.86 10.81 6.79
N TYR A 30 8.57 10.84 6.46
CA TYR A 30 7.59 9.89 6.96
C TYR A 30 6.80 9.31 5.79
N LEU A 31 6.87 7.99 5.63
CA LEU A 31 6.19 7.29 4.53
C LEU A 31 4.99 6.53 5.06
N VAL A 32 3.82 6.86 4.53
CA VAL A 32 2.57 6.16 4.79
C VAL A 32 2.20 5.36 3.55
N VAL A 33 1.96 4.07 3.69
CA VAL A 33 1.54 3.19 2.60
C VAL A 33 0.10 2.78 2.85
N ALA A 34 -0.79 3.11 1.92
CA ALA A 34 -2.19 2.72 1.97
C ALA A 34 -2.43 1.51 1.07
N VAL A 35 -3.00 0.44 1.65
CA VAL A 35 -3.25 -0.82 0.96
C VAL A 35 -4.74 -0.94 0.69
N GLN A 36 -5.10 -1.25 -0.56
CA GLN A 36 -6.50 -1.44 -0.92
C GLN A 36 -7.04 -2.73 -0.34
N ASP A 37 -8.21 -2.66 0.29
CA ASP A 37 -8.86 -3.83 0.87
C ASP A 37 -9.22 -4.85 -0.22
N GLY A 38 -8.95 -6.13 0.05
CA GLY A 38 -9.17 -7.21 -0.92
C GLY A 38 -10.64 -7.41 -1.28
N ASN A 39 -11.54 -7.25 -0.32
CA ASN A 39 -12.97 -7.37 -0.57
C ASN A 39 -13.46 -6.24 -1.48
N TYR A 40 -12.91 -5.07 -1.31
CA TYR A 40 -13.24 -3.92 -2.14
C TYR A 40 -12.74 -4.11 -3.57
N ILE A 41 -11.54 -4.67 -3.74
CA ILE A 41 -10.99 -4.99 -5.07
C ILE A 41 -11.94 -5.92 -5.82
N LYS A 42 -12.43 -6.97 -5.17
CA LYS A 42 -13.32 -7.95 -5.78
C LYS A 42 -14.68 -7.34 -6.12
N LYS A 43 -15.15 -6.37 -5.35
CA LYS A 43 -16.41 -5.69 -5.61
C LYS A 43 -16.39 -4.93 -6.94
N TYR A 44 -15.29 -4.26 -7.25
CA TYR A 44 -15.17 -3.45 -8.46
C TYR A 44 -14.50 -4.17 -9.61
N LYS A 45 -13.76 -5.24 -9.33
CA LYS A 45 -13.08 -6.06 -10.33
C LYS A 45 -13.33 -7.53 -9.98
N PRO A 46 -14.54 -8.07 -10.27
CA PRO A 46 -14.89 -9.45 -9.88
C PRO A 46 -13.93 -10.52 -10.37
N ASP A 47 -13.26 -10.27 -11.50
CA ASP A 47 -12.31 -11.21 -12.07
C ASP A 47 -10.89 -11.06 -11.53
N ALA A 48 -10.66 -10.10 -10.64
CA ALA A 48 -9.34 -9.89 -10.06
C ALA A 48 -8.97 -11.05 -9.12
N VAL A 49 -7.75 -11.53 -9.27
CA VAL A 49 -7.18 -12.56 -8.39
C VAL A 49 -6.19 -11.88 -7.47
N VAL A 50 -6.48 -11.90 -6.17
CA VAL A 50 -5.59 -11.36 -5.15
C VAL A 50 -4.99 -12.53 -4.39
N MET A 51 -3.66 -12.68 -4.45
CA MET A 51 -2.94 -13.82 -3.88
C MET A 51 -2.92 -13.80 -2.35
N TYR A 52 -2.70 -12.63 -1.77
CA TYR A 52 -2.58 -12.47 -0.32
C TYR A 52 -3.77 -11.73 0.24
N THR A 53 -4.15 -12.09 1.48
CA THR A 53 -5.22 -11.37 2.18
C THR A 53 -4.78 -9.94 2.49
N THR A 54 -5.73 -9.08 2.82
CA THR A 54 -5.44 -7.71 3.23
C THR A 54 -4.48 -7.71 4.42
N GLU A 55 -4.74 -8.56 5.41
CA GLU A 55 -3.92 -8.68 6.62
C GLU A 55 -2.49 -9.12 6.30
N GLU A 56 -2.34 -10.07 5.40
CA GLU A 56 -1.02 -10.55 4.98
C GLU A 56 -0.23 -9.46 4.26
N ARG A 57 -0.89 -8.70 3.39
CA ARG A 57 -0.24 -7.59 2.68
C ARG A 57 0.21 -6.49 3.65
N VAL A 58 -0.64 -6.16 4.62
CA VAL A 58 -0.29 -5.20 5.67
C VAL A 58 0.91 -5.70 6.48
N GLU A 59 0.90 -6.96 6.89
CA GLU A 59 1.98 -7.55 7.66
C GLU A 59 3.33 -7.45 6.94
N MET A 60 3.34 -7.78 5.64
CA MET A 60 4.56 -7.70 4.85
C MET A 60 5.10 -6.27 4.77
N LEU A 61 4.22 -5.30 4.58
CA LEU A 61 4.61 -3.90 4.48
C LEU A 61 5.07 -3.33 5.81
N GLU A 62 4.43 -3.72 6.90
CA GLU A 62 4.83 -3.28 8.24
C GLU A 62 6.20 -3.80 8.66
N ALA A 63 6.65 -4.91 8.07
CA ALA A 63 7.97 -5.46 8.35
C ALA A 63 9.11 -4.68 7.69
N LEU A 64 8.80 -3.76 6.79
CA LEU A 64 9.82 -2.98 6.09
C LEU A 64 10.22 -1.76 6.92
N ARG A 65 11.54 -1.59 7.10
CA ARG A 65 12.09 -0.45 7.85
C ARG A 65 11.71 0.90 7.26
N ILE A 66 11.61 0.94 5.95
CA ILE A 66 11.39 2.19 5.22
C ILE A 66 9.95 2.69 5.33
N VAL A 67 9.02 1.81 5.68
CA VAL A 67 7.61 2.15 5.81
C VAL A 67 7.33 2.54 7.26
N ASP A 68 6.81 3.74 7.47
CA ASP A 68 6.53 4.26 8.80
C ASP A 68 5.12 3.92 9.29
N LYS A 69 4.16 3.85 8.36
CA LYS A 69 2.79 3.52 8.72
C LYS A 69 2.08 2.84 7.56
N VAL A 70 1.23 1.85 7.86
CA VAL A 70 0.39 1.19 6.87
C VAL A 70 -1.07 1.46 7.21
N LEU A 71 -1.84 1.86 6.19
CA LEU A 71 -3.29 2.06 6.28
C LEU A 71 -4.00 1.13 5.32
N VAL A 72 -5.24 0.78 5.62
CA VAL A 72 -6.10 0.04 4.71
C VAL A 72 -7.20 0.98 4.23
N TYR A 73 -7.46 1.00 2.93
CA TYR A 73 -8.52 1.84 2.38
C TYR A 73 -9.52 1.02 1.56
N GLU A 74 -10.76 1.49 1.55
CA GLU A 74 -11.89 0.83 0.89
C GLU A 74 -12.53 1.77 -0.14
N THR A 75 -11.71 2.38 -0.98
CA THR A 75 -12.19 3.30 -2.01
C THR A 75 -11.38 3.13 -3.28
N VAL A 76 -11.98 3.47 -4.40
CA VAL A 76 -11.27 3.52 -5.69
C VAL A 76 -10.60 4.85 -5.91
N SER A 77 -10.91 5.84 -5.09
CA SER A 77 -10.36 7.19 -5.23
C SER A 77 -9.50 7.55 -4.01
N PRO A 78 -8.22 7.88 -4.22
CA PRO A 78 -7.35 8.30 -3.13
C PRO A 78 -7.75 9.64 -2.50
N GLU A 79 -8.69 10.35 -3.10
CA GLU A 79 -9.20 11.62 -2.57
C GLU A 79 -9.81 11.47 -1.18
N PHE A 80 -10.28 10.28 -0.84
CA PHE A 80 -10.94 10.02 0.44
C PHE A 80 -9.97 9.57 1.52
N LEU A 81 -8.70 9.51 1.21
CA LEU A 81 -7.67 9.17 2.16
C LEU A 81 -7.14 10.41 2.87
#